data_daad31c0e9416f291230f0be6360d439
#
_entry.id   daad31c0e9416f291230f0be6360d439
#
_cell.length_a   1.000
_cell.length_b   1.000
_cell.length_c   1.000
_cell.angle_alpha   90.00
_cell.angle_beta   90.00
_cell.angle_gamma   90.00
#
_symmetry.space_group_name_H-M   'P 1'
#
loop_
_entity.id
_entity.type
_entity.pdbx_description
1 polymer ?
#
loop_
_entity_poly.entity_id
_entity_poly.type
_entity_poly.pdbx_seq_one_letter_code
_entity_poly.pdbx_strand_id
1 'polypeptide(L)'
;MITRRSKLISLAFTLALVAAPAFAQSMLENPAGLREQAPATYKARFDTTKGVFVVEVTRAWAPRGADRFYNLVKNGFYDNTRFFRVISGFMVQFGINGDPNIMARWRTAQISDDPVTQSNTKGMVTFAMAGPNTRTSQVFINFADNSRLDQSGFAPFGRVVSGMNVVESINAEYGEGAPNGRGPNQSRIQSEGNAYLSKDFPRMDYIKKATIER
;
A
#
# COMPACT_ATOMS: atom_id res chain seq x y z
N MET A 1 -18.27 -22.65 -68.70
CA MET A 1 -18.28 -21.35 -68.06
C MET A 1 -18.63 -21.55 -66.62
N ILE A 2 -17.59 -21.62 -65.70
CA ILE A 2 -17.75 -21.95 -64.30
C ILE A 2 -17.41 -20.73 -63.48
N THR A 3 -18.40 -20.10 -62.85
CA THR A 3 -18.27 -18.91 -62.01
C THR A 3 -17.92 -19.35 -60.57
N ARG A 4 -16.69 -19.06 -60.13
CA ARG A 4 -16.24 -19.21 -58.73
C ARG A 4 -16.78 -18.02 -57.90
N ARG A 5 -17.63 -18.29 -56.93
CA ARG A 5 -18.03 -17.33 -55.90
C ARG A 5 -17.00 -17.38 -54.74
N SER A 6 -16.25 -16.31 -54.57
CA SER A 6 -15.38 -16.09 -53.39
C SER A 6 -16.24 -15.67 -52.20
N LYS A 7 -16.18 -16.44 -51.10
CA LYS A 7 -16.76 -16.06 -49.81
C LYS A 7 -15.73 -15.23 -49.04
N LEU A 8 -16.01 -13.96 -48.85
CA LEU A 8 -15.29 -13.10 -47.92
C LEU A 8 -15.75 -13.44 -46.48
N ILE A 9 -14.83 -13.96 -45.67
CA ILE A 9 -15.05 -14.17 -44.24
C ILE A 9 -14.59 -12.86 -43.58
N SER A 10 -15.55 -12.06 -43.09
CA SER A 10 -15.28 -10.91 -42.23
C SER A 10 -14.95 -11.40 -40.82
N LEU A 11 -13.70 -11.25 -40.43
CA LEU A 11 -13.23 -11.51 -39.05
C LEU A 11 -13.53 -10.25 -38.23
N ALA A 12 -14.58 -10.27 -37.43
CA ALA A 12 -14.89 -9.23 -36.46
C ALA A 12 -13.96 -9.35 -35.27
N PHE A 13 -12.95 -8.49 -35.15
CA PHE A 13 -12.14 -8.33 -33.99
C PHE A 13 -12.93 -7.54 -32.92
N THR A 14 -13.45 -8.23 -31.93
CA THR A 14 -14.03 -7.61 -30.74
C THR A 14 -12.90 -7.05 -29.86
N LEU A 15 -12.74 -5.74 -29.90
CA LEU A 15 -11.84 -5.01 -28.99
C LEU A 15 -12.45 -5.03 -27.59
N ALA A 16 -11.94 -5.91 -26.71
CA ALA A 16 -12.32 -5.88 -25.31
C ALA A 16 -11.72 -4.62 -24.66
N LEU A 17 -12.55 -3.63 -24.39
CA LEU A 17 -12.18 -2.40 -23.72
C LEU A 17 -11.76 -2.73 -22.26
N VAL A 18 -10.49 -2.54 -21.95
CA VAL A 18 -9.97 -2.67 -20.56
C VAL A 18 -10.38 -1.42 -19.78
N ALA A 19 -11.59 -1.42 -19.23
CA ALA A 19 -12.13 -0.31 -18.43
C ALA A 19 -11.72 -0.36 -16.93
N ALA A 20 -10.93 -1.35 -16.52
CA ALA A 20 -10.61 -1.59 -15.11
C ALA A 20 -9.78 -0.50 -14.40
N PRO A 21 -8.75 0.14 -15.00
CA PRO A 21 -7.93 1.11 -14.27
C PRO A 21 -8.64 2.44 -13.98
N ALA A 22 -9.49 2.93 -14.90
CA ALA A 22 -10.20 4.20 -14.72
C ALA A 22 -11.25 4.13 -13.60
N PHE A 23 -11.91 2.99 -13.41
CA PHE A 23 -12.92 2.80 -12.37
C PHE A 23 -12.30 2.76 -10.97
N ALA A 24 -11.17 2.08 -10.80
CA ALA A 24 -10.45 2.02 -9.52
C ALA A 24 -9.92 3.41 -9.10
N GLN A 25 -9.43 4.21 -10.04
CA GLN A 25 -8.96 5.56 -9.76
C GLN A 25 -10.09 6.48 -9.29
N SER A 26 -11.29 6.39 -9.89
CA SER A 26 -12.45 7.18 -9.46
C SER A 26 -12.90 6.85 -8.04
N MET A 27 -12.76 5.60 -7.59
CA MET A 27 -13.08 5.19 -6.22
C MET A 27 -12.13 5.80 -5.18
N LEU A 28 -10.86 5.99 -5.53
CA LEU A 28 -9.88 6.60 -4.63
C LEU A 28 -10.08 8.12 -4.44
N GLU A 29 -10.85 8.77 -5.29
CA GLU A 29 -11.17 10.20 -5.14
C GLU A 29 -12.15 10.47 -3.98
N ASN A 30 -12.85 9.43 -3.51
CA ASN A 30 -13.82 9.54 -2.41
C ASN A 30 -13.47 8.60 -1.24
N PRO A 31 -12.57 8.99 -0.31
CA PRO A 31 -12.23 8.16 0.85
C PRO A 31 -13.45 7.74 1.69
N ALA A 32 -14.46 8.60 1.78
CA ALA A 32 -15.67 8.33 2.55
C ALA A 32 -16.57 7.25 1.94
N GLY A 33 -16.41 6.95 0.66
CA GLY A 33 -17.10 5.87 -0.06
C GLY A 33 -16.49 4.49 0.15
N LEU A 34 -15.25 4.40 0.61
CA LEU A 34 -14.52 3.14 0.82
C LEU A 34 -14.72 2.64 2.26
N ARG A 35 -15.88 2.02 2.53
CA ARG A 35 -16.31 1.58 3.87
C ARG A 35 -16.64 0.09 3.95
N GLU A 36 -16.15 -0.70 3.03
CA GLU A 36 -16.40 -2.14 3.05
C GLU A 36 -15.77 -2.76 4.28
N GLN A 37 -16.52 -3.59 4.99
CA GLN A 37 -16.00 -4.37 6.10
C GLN A 37 -15.15 -5.51 5.54
N ALA A 38 -13.93 -5.64 6.03
CA ALA A 38 -13.03 -6.72 5.64
C ALA A 38 -13.53 -8.08 6.17
N PRO A 39 -13.17 -9.20 5.50
CA PRO A 39 -13.31 -10.53 6.06
C PRO A 39 -12.60 -10.66 7.41
N ALA A 40 -13.01 -11.64 8.23
CA ALA A 40 -12.38 -11.92 9.54
C ALA A 40 -10.86 -12.14 9.42
N THR A 41 -10.45 -12.81 8.34
CA THR A 41 -9.05 -12.98 7.94
C THR A 41 -8.96 -12.89 6.43
N TYR A 42 -7.91 -12.24 5.91
CA TYR A 42 -7.62 -12.17 4.48
C TYR A 42 -6.12 -12.01 4.25
N LYS A 43 -5.71 -12.28 3.02
CA LYS A 43 -4.32 -12.06 2.60
C LYS A 43 -4.24 -10.95 1.58
N ALA A 44 -3.23 -10.11 1.73
CA ALA A 44 -2.85 -9.08 0.78
C ALA A 44 -1.48 -9.42 0.19
N ARG A 45 -1.44 -9.62 -1.12
CA ARG A 45 -0.22 -9.91 -1.89
C ARG A 45 0.35 -8.62 -2.44
N PHE A 46 1.64 -8.40 -2.24
CA PHE A 46 2.40 -7.28 -2.74
C PHE A 46 3.46 -7.76 -3.73
N ASP A 47 3.33 -7.40 -5.00
CA ASP A 47 4.39 -7.54 -6.00
C ASP A 47 5.22 -6.26 -6.01
N THR A 48 6.52 -6.40 -5.76
CA THR A 48 7.44 -5.27 -5.61
C THR A 48 8.63 -5.37 -6.56
N THR A 49 9.47 -4.35 -6.57
CA THR A 49 10.76 -4.38 -7.29
C THR A 49 11.75 -5.42 -6.74
N LYS A 50 11.56 -5.88 -5.51
CA LYS A 50 12.42 -6.90 -4.84
C LYS A 50 11.86 -8.32 -4.87
N GLY A 51 10.62 -8.48 -5.33
CA GLY A 51 9.90 -9.76 -5.30
C GLY A 51 8.55 -9.63 -4.62
N VAL A 52 8.00 -10.75 -4.21
CA VAL A 52 6.66 -10.82 -3.65
C VAL A 52 6.71 -11.08 -2.16
N PHE A 53 5.87 -10.38 -1.41
CA PHE A 53 5.53 -10.74 -0.04
C PHE A 53 4.02 -10.76 0.18
N VAL A 54 3.58 -11.47 1.22
CA VAL A 54 2.15 -11.63 1.56
C VAL A 54 1.94 -11.24 3.01
N VAL A 55 0.97 -10.37 3.24
CA VAL A 55 0.48 -9.97 4.55
C VAL A 55 -0.83 -10.68 4.84
N GLU A 56 -0.89 -11.45 5.93
CA GLU A 56 -2.13 -11.96 6.49
C GLU A 56 -2.68 -10.97 7.50
N VAL A 57 -3.92 -10.56 7.32
CA VAL A 57 -4.63 -9.63 8.19
C VAL A 57 -5.67 -10.38 9.02
N THR A 58 -5.67 -10.13 10.33
CA THR A 58 -6.68 -10.63 11.26
C THR A 58 -7.50 -9.45 11.76
N ARG A 59 -8.72 -9.31 11.25
CA ARG A 59 -9.58 -8.14 11.52
C ARG A 59 -9.79 -7.88 13.02
N ALA A 60 -9.92 -8.94 13.83
CA ALA A 60 -10.14 -8.84 15.27
C ALA A 60 -8.99 -8.15 16.01
N TRP A 61 -7.76 -8.11 15.46
CA TRP A 61 -6.63 -7.46 16.12
C TRP A 61 -6.74 -5.93 16.15
N ALA A 62 -7.19 -5.34 15.03
CA ALA A 62 -7.41 -3.90 14.90
C ALA A 62 -8.44 -3.65 13.78
N PRO A 63 -9.74 -3.75 14.09
CA PRO A 63 -10.79 -3.80 13.06
C PRO A 63 -10.87 -2.56 12.16
N ARG A 64 -10.66 -1.36 12.69
CA ARG A 64 -10.70 -0.12 11.87
C ARG A 64 -9.50 -0.07 10.92
N GLY A 65 -8.31 -0.43 11.40
CA GLY A 65 -7.11 -0.55 10.59
C GLY A 65 -7.25 -1.62 9.52
N ALA A 66 -7.74 -2.82 9.87
CA ALA A 66 -7.94 -3.92 8.94
C ALA A 66 -8.94 -3.57 7.81
N ASP A 67 -10.07 -2.94 8.14
CA ASP A 67 -11.06 -2.48 7.17
C ASP A 67 -10.48 -1.39 6.25
N ARG A 68 -9.75 -0.42 6.80
CA ARG A 68 -9.07 0.61 6.03
C ARG A 68 -8.06 -0.01 5.05
N PHE A 69 -7.20 -0.89 5.53
CA PHE A 69 -6.17 -1.54 4.69
C PHE A 69 -6.79 -2.39 3.58
N TYR A 70 -7.86 -3.15 3.89
CA TYR A 70 -8.61 -3.93 2.90
C TYR A 70 -9.12 -3.06 1.75
N ASN A 71 -9.80 -1.96 2.08
CA ASN A 71 -10.34 -1.03 1.09
C ASN A 71 -9.23 -0.39 0.24
N LEU A 72 -8.11 -0.02 0.85
CA LEU A 72 -6.96 0.56 0.14
C LEU A 72 -6.34 -0.43 -0.84
N VAL A 73 -6.07 -1.68 -0.40
CA VAL A 73 -5.51 -2.73 -1.27
C VAL A 73 -6.47 -3.07 -2.41
N LYS A 74 -7.75 -3.31 -2.07
CA LYS A 74 -8.79 -3.70 -3.04
C LYS A 74 -8.97 -2.70 -4.17
N ASN A 75 -8.79 -1.41 -3.87
CA ASN A 75 -8.97 -0.32 -4.83
C ASN A 75 -7.64 0.19 -5.44
N GLY A 76 -6.53 -0.52 -5.24
CA GLY A 76 -5.25 -0.23 -5.87
C GLY A 76 -4.53 1.01 -5.33
N PHE A 77 -4.86 1.46 -4.11
CA PHE A 77 -4.22 2.64 -3.51
C PHE A 77 -2.71 2.48 -3.37
N TYR A 78 -2.24 1.27 -3.06
CA TYR A 78 -0.82 1.00 -2.87
C TYR A 78 -0.05 0.71 -4.17
N ASP A 79 -0.72 0.62 -5.31
CA ASP A 79 -0.07 0.42 -6.59
C ASP A 79 0.88 1.61 -6.88
N ASN A 80 2.10 1.29 -7.31
CA ASN A 80 3.14 2.28 -7.60
C ASN A 80 3.55 3.18 -6.42
N THR A 81 3.24 2.80 -5.16
CA THR A 81 3.72 3.51 -3.97
C THR A 81 5.14 3.08 -3.60
N ARG A 82 5.93 4.03 -3.09
CA ARG A 82 7.33 3.84 -2.73
C ARG A 82 7.48 3.45 -1.26
N PHE A 83 8.53 2.66 -0.96
CA PHE A 83 9.01 2.44 0.41
C PHE A 83 9.88 3.63 0.80
N PHE A 84 9.22 4.71 1.21
CA PHE A 84 9.87 6.02 1.33
C PHE A 84 10.72 6.21 2.59
N ARG A 85 10.59 5.31 3.57
CA ARG A 85 11.36 5.32 4.81
C ARG A 85 11.70 3.90 5.22
N VAL A 86 12.99 3.57 5.17
CA VAL A 86 13.50 2.23 5.48
C VAL A 86 14.64 2.36 6.46
N ILE A 87 14.43 1.94 7.71
CA ILE A 87 15.43 2.04 8.79
C ILE A 87 15.82 0.63 9.20
N SER A 88 17.05 0.25 8.88
CA SER A 88 17.61 -1.07 9.21
C SER A 88 17.49 -1.36 10.70
N GLY A 89 17.04 -2.57 11.05
CA GLY A 89 16.84 -2.98 12.43
C GLY A 89 15.62 -2.35 13.12
N PHE A 90 14.82 -1.54 12.39
CA PHE A 90 13.61 -0.94 12.92
C PHE A 90 12.38 -1.31 12.06
N MET A 91 12.15 -0.64 10.92
CA MET A 91 10.96 -0.88 10.11
C MET A 91 11.13 -0.37 8.66
N VAL A 92 10.21 -0.79 7.79
CA VAL A 92 9.97 -0.20 6.46
C VAL A 92 8.57 0.41 6.40
N GLN A 93 8.46 1.65 5.92
CA GLN A 93 7.21 2.42 5.86
C GLN A 93 6.85 2.78 4.41
N PHE A 94 5.56 2.65 4.09
CA PHE A 94 4.99 2.99 2.78
C PHE A 94 3.54 3.47 2.93
N GLY A 95 2.87 3.79 1.81
CA GLY A 95 1.44 4.14 1.81
C GLY A 95 1.17 5.63 1.66
N ILE A 96 2.09 6.38 1.08
CA ILE A 96 1.81 7.68 0.46
C ILE A 96 1.63 7.41 -1.04
N ASN A 97 0.42 7.61 -1.56
CA ASN A 97 0.13 7.38 -2.98
C ASN A 97 0.95 8.33 -3.86
N GLY A 98 1.44 7.80 -4.99
CA GLY A 98 2.29 8.55 -5.90
C GLY A 98 1.58 9.64 -6.71
N ASP A 99 0.24 9.70 -6.66
CA ASP A 99 -0.57 10.76 -7.26
C ASP A 99 -0.94 11.81 -6.20
N PRO A 100 -0.48 13.07 -6.34
CA PRO A 100 -0.80 14.15 -5.40
C PRO A 100 -2.30 14.45 -5.27
N ASN A 101 -3.10 14.25 -6.35
CA ASN A 101 -4.54 14.49 -6.30
C ASN A 101 -5.23 13.47 -5.40
N ILE A 102 -4.84 12.20 -5.47
CA ILE A 102 -5.30 11.16 -4.54
C ILE A 102 -4.85 11.50 -3.12
N MET A 103 -3.56 11.85 -2.91
CA MET A 103 -3.05 12.19 -1.58
C MET A 103 -3.71 13.42 -0.97
N ALA A 104 -4.11 14.42 -1.75
CA ALA A 104 -4.86 15.57 -1.26
C ALA A 104 -6.17 15.16 -0.55
N ARG A 105 -6.80 14.05 -0.97
CA ARG A 105 -8.02 13.47 -0.35
C ARG A 105 -7.69 12.61 0.86
N TRP A 106 -6.63 11.78 0.74
CA TRP A 106 -6.33 10.74 1.73
C TRP A 106 -5.55 11.22 2.94
N ARG A 107 -4.75 12.28 2.82
CA ARG A 107 -3.93 12.83 3.93
C ARG A 107 -4.77 13.30 5.13
N THR A 108 -6.05 13.59 4.93
CA THR A 108 -6.99 14.02 5.98
C THR A 108 -8.07 12.99 6.29
N ALA A 109 -8.09 11.85 5.58
CA ALA A 109 -9.07 10.78 5.76
C ALA A 109 -8.70 9.90 6.98
N GLN A 110 -8.73 10.50 8.16
CA GLN A 110 -8.35 9.85 9.42
C GLN A 110 -9.33 8.75 9.83
N ILE A 111 -8.81 7.76 10.56
CA ILE A 111 -9.59 6.76 11.29
C ILE A 111 -9.23 6.81 12.78
N SER A 112 -10.22 6.54 13.63
CA SER A 112 -10.00 6.41 15.07
C SER A 112 -9.07 5.23 15.38
N ASP A 113 -8.35 5.31 16.50
CA ASP A 113 -7.44 4.25 16.90
C ASP A 113 -8.18 2.98 17.31
N ASP A 114 -7.54 1.86 17.02
CA ASP A 114 -7.91 0.56 17.59
C ASP A 114 -7.10 0.33 18.88
N PRO A 115 -7.62 -0.45 19.84
CA PRO A 115 -6.83 -0.88 20.98
C PRO A 115 -5.67 -1.77 20.53
N VAL A 116 -4.55 -1.67 21.22
CA VAL A 116 -3.39 -2.53 20.96
C VAL A 116 -3.65 -3.89 21.59
N THR A 117 -3.88 -4.91 20.76
CA THR A 117 -4.15 -6.30 21.19
C THR A 117 -3.01 -7.25 20.82
N GLN A 118 -2.10 -6.81 19.96
CA GLN A 118 -0.91 -7.54 19.52
C GLN A 118 0.32 -6.66 19.69
N SER A 119 1.49 -7.30 19.88
CA SER A 119 2.76 -6.57 20.02
C SER A 119 3.44 -6.35 18.68
N ASN A 120 4.14 -5.22 18.52
CA ASN A 120 4.92 -4.82 17.35
C ASN A 120 6.21 -5.63 17.21
N THR A 121 6.13 -6.94 17.14
CA THR A 121 7.26 -7.83 16.91
C THR A 121 7.62 -7.91 15.41
N LYS A 122 8.75 -8.55 15.08
CA LYS A 122 9.22 -8.72 13.71
C LYS A 122 8.12 -9.28 12.78
N GLY A 123 7.96 -8.66 11.62
CA GLY A 123 6.99 -9.03 10.59
C GLY A 123 5.58 -8.49 10.82
N MET A 124 5.27 -7.92 11.99
CA MET A 124 3.96 -7.30 12.25
C MET A 124 3.78 -6.02 11.44
N VAL A 125 2.54 -5.81 10.96
CA VAL A 125 2.13 -4.69 10.10
C VAL A 125 1.20 -3.79 10.87
N THR A 126 1.53 -2.49 10.90
CA THR A 126 0.87 -1.49 11.76
C THR A 126 0.68 -0.18 11.00
N PHE A 127 -0.41 0.54 11.26
CA PHE A 127 -0.57 1.90 10.71
C PHE A 127 0.38 2.89 11.40
N ALA A 128 1.03 3.73 10.60
CA ALA A 128 1.73 4.90 11.11
C ALA A 128 0.73 5.97 11.56
N MET A 129 1.10 6.71 12.60
CA MET A 129 0.33 7.83 13.14
C MET A 129 1.25 8.93 13.65
N ALA A 130 0.78 10.17 13.63
CA ALA A 130 1.48 11.34 14.18
C ALA A 130 0.97 11.74 15.58
N GLY A 131 0.04 10.97 16.12
CA GLY A 131 -0.63 11.14 17.40
C GLY A 131 -1.95 10.38 17.43
N PRO A 132 -2.73 10.45 18.50
CA PRO A 132 -4.00 9.74 18.61
C PRO A 132 -4.98 10.11 17.48
N ASN A 133 -5.63 9.09 16.90
CA ASN A 133 -6.66 9.22 15.85
C ASN A 133 -6.18 9.91 14.56
N THR A 134 -4.89 9.80 14.22
CA THR A 134 -4.32 10.42 13.01
C THR A 134 -3.94 9.42 11.92
N ARG A 135 -4.29 8.14 12.08
CA ARG A 135 -4.04 7.10 11.07
C ARG A 135 -4.82 7.39 9.79
N THR A 136 -4.17 7.31 8.63
CA THR A 136 -4.82 7.53 7.32
C THR A 136 -4.59 6.36 6.36
N SER A 137 -3.44 6.32 5.68
CA SER A 137 -3.11 5.31 4.66
C SER A 137 -1.70 4.71 4.82
N GLN A 138 -0.84 5.35 5.61
CA GLN A 138 0.54 4.91 5.78
C GLN A 138 0.62 3.73 6.75
N VAL A 139 1.42 2.72 6.39
CA VAL A 139 1.68 1.53 7.19
C VAL A 139 3.17 1.23 7.25
N PHE A 140 3.58 0.50 8.27
CA PHE A 140 4.95 -0.01 8.36
C PHE A 140 4.98 -1.49 8.72
N ILE A 141 6.06 -2.16 8.32
CA ILE A 141 6.37 -3.54 8.67
C ILE A 141 7.59 -3.54 9.58
N ASN A 142 7.50 -4.18 10.73
CA ASN A 142 8.58 -4.24 11.70
C ASN A 142 9.71 -5.19 11.26
N PHE A 143 10.96 -4.73 11.28
CA PHE A 143 12.14 -5.56 11.02
C PHE A 143 12.65 -6.28 12.25
N ALA A 144 12.31 -5.80 13.44
CA ALA A 144 12.75 -6.32 14.72
C ALA A 144 11.61 -6.33 15.74
N ASP A 145 11.92 -6.70 16.98
CA ASP A 145 11.03 -6.48 18.12
C ASP A 145 11.01 -4.98 18.44
N ASN A 146 9.88 -4.37 18.19
CA ASN A 146 9.58 -2.97 18.47
C ASN A 146 8.43 -2.83 19.47
N SER A 147 8.30 -3.78 20.40
CA SER A 147 7.24 -3.83 21.43
C SER A 147 7.07 -2.53 22.22
N ARG A 148 8.12 -1.69 22.32
CA ARG A 148 8.00 -0.34 22.89
C ARG A 148 6.94 0.54 22.21
N LEU A 149 6.59 0.26 20.95
CA LEU A 149 5.56 1.00 20.20
C LEU A 149 4.14 0.71 20.71
N ASP A 150 3.94 -0.41 21.41
CA ASP A 150 2.63 -0.83 21.90
C ASP A 150 2.08 0.20 22.90
N GLN A 151 2.94 0.70 23.79
CA GLN A 151 2.58 1.72 24.78
C GLN A 151 2.23 3.08 24.14
N SER A 152 2.67 3.31 22.91
CA SER A 152 2.36 4.50 22.11
C SER A 152 1.08 4.36 21.27
N GLY A 153 0.36 3.24 21.40
CA GLY A 153 -0.92 3.02 20.73
C GLY A 153 -0.80 2.50 19.28
N PHE A 154 0.37 2.05 18.85
CA PHE A 154 0.55 1.43 17.54
C PHE A 154 -0.04 0.00 17.56
N ALA A 155 -1.26 -0.16 17.00
CA ALA A 155 -2.01 -1.41 16.99
C ALA A 155 -1.74 -2.23 15.72
N PRO A 156 -1.02 -3.38 15.78
CA PRO A 156 -0.86 -4.26 14.65
C PRO A 156 -2.20 -4.86 14.19
N PHE A 157 -2.40 -4.94 12.87
CA PHE A 157 -3.60 -5.52 12.26
C PHE A 157 -3.31 -6.76 11.41
N GLY A 158 -2.04 -7.06 11.13
CA GLY A 158 -1.63 -8.17 10.32
C GLY A 158 -0.15 -8.49 10.48
N ARG A 159 0.30 -9.51 9.76
CA ARG A 159 1.70 -9.96 9.76
C ARG A 159 2.14 -10.44 8.38
N VAL A 160 3.41 -10.33 8.07
CA VAL A 160 4.01 -10.95 6.89
C VAL A 160 4.08 -12.46 7.11
N VAL A 161 3.39 -13.23 6.26
CA VAL A 161 3.35 -14.71 6.32
C VAL A 161 4.20 -15.37 5.24
N SER A 162 4.62 -14.61 4.23
CA SER A 162 5.53 -15.06 3.17
C SER A 162 6.35 -13.89 2.65
N GLY A 163 7.61 -14.14 2.29
CA GLY A 163 8.48 -13.15 1.66
C GLY A 163 9.07 -12.13 2.64
N MET A 164 9.26 -12.45 3.92
CA MET A 164 9.93 -11.54 4.87
C MET A 164 11.35 -11.17 4.42
N ASN A 165 12.07 -12.10 3.79
CA ASN A 165 13.37 -11.86 3.18
C ASN A 165 13.31 -10.83 2.05
N VAL A 166 12.20 -10.77 1.29
CA VAL A 166 11.95 -9.73 0.28
C VAL A 166 11.78 -8.37 0.95
N VAL A 167 10.98 -8.32 2.03
CA VAL A 167 10.78 -7.09 2.82
C VAL A 167 12.10 -6.57 3.39
N GLU A 168 12.95 -7.44 3.91
CA GLU A 168 14.27 -7.10 4.46
C GLU A 168 15.29 -6.67 3.38
N SER A 169 15.08 -7.06 2.11
CA SER A 169 15.94 -6.69 0.98
C SER A 169 15.60 -5.32 0.35
N ILE A 170 14.54 -4.66 0.82
CA ILE A 170 14.15 -3.33 0.34
C ILE A 170 15.26 -2.33 0.64
N ASN A 171 15.58 -1.49 -0.35
CA ASN A 171 16.69 -0.56 -0.28
C ASN A 171 16.55 0.44 0.88
N ALA A 172 17.48 0.36 1.84
CA ALA A 172 17.52 1.23 3.03
C ALA A 172 18.50 2.42 2.88
N GLU A 173 19.06 2.63 1.70
CA GLU A 173 20.09 3.65 1.45
C GLU A 173 19.70 5.06 1.88
N TYR A 174 18.43 5.41 1.73
CA TYR A 174 17.92 6.75 2.06
C TYR A 174 17.54 6.91 3.54
N GLY A 175 17.26 5.83 4.25
CA GLY A 175 17.05 5.81 5.71
C GLY A 175 15.87 6.64 6.18
N GLU A 176 16.13 7.47 7.19
CA GLU A 176 15.17 8.40 7.78
C GLU A 176 14.88 9.57 6.85
N GLY A 177 13.61 10.03 6.83
CA GLY A 177 13.17 11.17 6.04
C GLY A 177 13.66 12.52 6.58
N ALA A 178 13.74 13.52 5.69
CA ALA A 178 14.03 14.88 6.08
C ALA A 178 12.92 15.44 7.01
N PRO A 179 13.27 16.31 7.99
CA PRO A 179 14.57 16.94 8.24
C PRO A 179 15.55 16.09 9.06
N ASN A 180 15.12 14.97 9.63
CA ASN A 180 15.91 14.18 10.60
C ASN A 180 16.94 13.26 9.92
N GLY A 181 16.83 13.06 8.60
CA GLY A 181 17.72 12.23 7.80
C GLY A 181 17.83 12.70 6.36
N ARG A 182 18.45 11.85 5.50
CA ARG A 182 18.70 12.15 4.08
C ARG A 182 17.60 11.64 3.15
N GLY A 183 16.61 10.94 3.70
CA GLY A 183 15.49 10.42 2.94
C GLY A 183 14.50 11.50 2.54
N PRO A 184 13.45 11.14 1.80
CA PRO A 184 12.51 12.09 1.24
C PRO A 184 11.70 12.80 2.32
N ASN A 185 11.35 14.04 2.02
CA ASN A 185 10.43 14.82 2.85
C ASN A 185 8.98 14.35 2.58
N GLN A 186 8.29 13.87 3.60
CA GLN A 186 6.94 13.31 3.46
C GLN A 186 5.92 14.34 2.95
N SER A 187 6.04 15.60 3.33
CA SER A 187 5.15 16.66 2.83
C SER A 187 5.33 16.86 1.32
N ARG A 188 6.58 16.81 0.82
CA ARG A 188 6.84 16.85 -0.61
C ARG A 188 6.35 15.60 -1.34
N ILE A 189 6.45 14.42 -0.74
CA ILE A 189 5.84 13.22 -1.35
C ILE A 189 4.33 13.43 -1.53
N GLN A 190 3.66 13.98 -0.52
CA GLN A 190 2.21 14.20 -0.56
C GLN A 190 1.79 15.25 -1.60
N SER A 191 2.62 16.25 -1.89
CA SER A 191 2.31 17.36 -2.80
C SER A 191 2.88 17.19 -4.22
N GLU A 192 3.98 16.46 -4.37
CA GLU A 192 4.69 16.31 -5.65
C GLU A 192 4.67 14.84 -6.15
N GLY A 193 4.32 13.89 -5.30
CA GLY A 193 4.15 12.48 -5.62
C GLY A 193 5.39 11.79 -6.14
N ASN A 194 5.18 10.83 -7.04
CA ASN A 194 6.25 10.05 -7.64
C ASN A 194 7.19 10.88 -8.53
N ALA A 195 6.78 12.04 -9.02
CA ALA A 195 7.68 12.93 -9.78
C ALA A 195 8.87 13.37 -8.94
N TYR A 196 8.62 13.78 -7.69
CA TYR A 196 9.66 14.09 -6.72
C TYR A 196 10.54 12.88 -6.41
N LEU A 197 9.94 11.73 -6.10
CA LEU A 197 10.67 10.54 -5.69
C LEU A 197 11.53 9.96 -6.83
N SER A 198 11.01 9.94 -8.05
CA SER A 198 11.76 9.42 -9.20
C SER A 198 12.94 10.31 -9.58
N LYS A 199 12.83 11.61 -9.34
CA LYS A 199 13.89 12.58 -9.63
C LYS A 199 15.01 12.54 -8.58
N ASP A 200 14.63 12.64 -7.30
CA ASP A 200 15.58 12.90 -6.22
C ASP A 200 16.03 11.59 -5.52
N PHE A 201 15.24 10.48 -5.67
CA PHE A 201 15.47 9.17 -5.02
C PHE A 201 15.29 7.99 -6.01
N PRO A 202 16.00 7.94 -7.14
CA PRO A 202 15.74 7.03 -8.26
C PRO A 202 15.93 5.54 -7.93
N ARG A 203 16.67 5.21 -6.86
CA ARG A 203 16.92 3.81 -6.44
C ARG A 203 15.95 3.31 -5.37
N MET A 204 14.87 4.06 -5.12
CA MET A 204 13.85 3.65 -4.15
C MET A 204 13.02 2.49 -4.68
N ASP A 205 12.90 1.43 -3.90
CA ASP A 205 12.02 0.31 -4.21
C ASP A 205 10.54 0.70 -4.06
N TYR A 206 9.68 -0.01 -4.79
CA TYR A 206 8.26 0.28 -4.81
C TYR A 206 7.38 -0.96 -5.01
N ILE A 207 6.12 -0.80 -4.67
CA ILE A 207 5.06 -1.77 -4.90
C ILE A 207 4.57 -1.60 -6.34
N LYS A 208 4.72 -2.63 -7.18
CA LYS A 208 4.18 -2.65 -8.54
C LYS A 208 2.67 -2.83 -8.51
N LYS A 209 2.21 -3.79 -7.67
CA LYS A 209 0.80 -4.14 -7.53
C LYS A 209 0.52 -4.69 -6.14
N ALA A 210 -0.61 -4.29 -5.57
CA ALA A 210 -1.16 -4.89 -4.35
C ALA A 210 -2.56 -5.48 -4.65
N THR A 211 -2.83 -6.70 -4.18
CA THR A 211 -4.10 -7.40 -4.43
C THR A 211 -4.55 -8.18 -3.20
N ILE A 212 -5.87 -8.28 -3.02
CA ILE A 212 -6.44 -9.24 -2.07
C ILE A 212 -6.42 -10.63 -2.70
N GLU A 213 -5.80 -11.61 -2.01
CA GLU A 213 -5.88 -13.00 -2.41
C GLU A 213 -7.23 -13.60 -1.97
N ARG A 214 -7.80 -14.41 -2.86
CA ARG A 214 -9.06 -15.14 -2.63
C ARG A 214 -8.79 -16.47 -1.93
#